data_1e29c1086f31b9eb8f3f5bc2f720a182
#
_entry.id   1e29c1086f31b9eb8f3f5bc2f720a182
#
_cell.length_a   1.000
_cell.length_b   1.000
_cell.length_c   1.000
_cell.angle_alpha   90.00
_cell.angle_beta   90.00
_cell.angle_gamma   90.00
#
_symmetry.space_group_name_H-M   'P 1'
#
loop_
_entity.id
_entity.type
_entity.pdbx_description
1 polymer ?
#
loop_
_entity_poly.entity_id
_entity_poly.type
_entity_poly.pdbx_seq_one_letter_code
_entity_poly.pdbx_strand_id
1 'polypeptide(L)'
;MSKATNEALQQVKLLMTIPENSICADCQKKVAKWASSTLGVFICIDCSGIHRSLGTHISFVRSCTLDSWTPEQARLMRRVGNKVANEYWEAHLPIDFMRPSPSDRFG
;
A
#
# COMPACT_ATOMS: atom_id res chain seq x y z
N MET A 1 -4.35 18.99 -12.84
CA MET A 1 -3.63 17.75 -13.16
C MET A 1 -3.72 17.43 -14.62
N SER A 2 -2.71 16.77 -15.19
CA SER A 2 -2.75 16.33 -16.57
C SER A 2 -3.77 15.19 -16.74
N LYS A 3 -4.13 14.91 -17.99
CA LYS A 3 -5.01 13.79 -18.29
C LYS A 3 -4.42 12.46 -17.81
N ALA A 4 -3.11 12.25 -18.06
CA ALA A 4 -2.43 11.03 -17.63
C ALA A 4 -2.45 10.87 -16.11
N THR A 5 -2.27 11.96 -15.37
CA THR A 5 -2.33 11.94 -13.90
C THR A 5 -3.73 11.61 -13.41
N ASN A 6 -4.76 12.17 -14.07
CA ASN A 6 -6.15 11.86 -13.72
C ASN A 6 -6.49 10.40 -13.98
N GLU A 7 -6.04 9.86 -15.11
CA GLU A 7 -6.26 8.45 -15.44
C GLU A 7 -5.55 7.53 -14.44
N ALA A 8 -4.32 7.88 -14.03
CA ALA A 8 -3.58 7.12 -13.03
C ALA A 8 -4.33 7.09 -11.70
N LEU A 9 -4.85 8.23 -11.25
CA LEU A 9 -5.63 8.29 -10.02
C LEU A 9 -6.88 7.42 -10.10
N GLN A 10 -7.59 7.46 -11.25
CA GLN A 10 -8.77 6.62 -11.45
C GLN A 10 -8.42 5.13 -11.41
N GLN A 11 -7.29 4.75 -11.99
CA GLN A 11 -6.83 3.36 -11.92
C GLN A 11 -6.55 2.93 -10.49
N VAL A 12 -5.90 3.78 -9.69
CA VAL A 12 -5.64 3.48 -8.29
C VAL A 12 -6.94 3.30 -7.51
N LYS A 13 -7.92 4.17 -7.76
CA LYS A 13 -9.24 4.07 -7.12
C LYS A 13 -9.95 2.77 -7.48
N LEU A 14 -9.83 2.33 -8.73
CA LEU A 14 -10.39 1.05 -9.16
C LEU A 14 -9.70 -0.12 -8.47
N LEU A 15 -8.38 -0.06 -8.33
CA LEU A 15 -7.64 -1.12 -7.64
C LEU A 15 -8.05 -1.24 -6.18
N MET A 16 -8.46 -0.15 -5.54
CA MET A 16 -8.94 -0.17 -4.16
C MET A 16 -10.23 -0.97 -3.99
N THR A 17 -10.98 -1.21 -5.06
CA THR A 17 -12.21 -2.02 -5.00
C THR A 17 -11.92 -3.52 -4.95
N ILE A 18 -10.71 -3.93 -5.24
CA ILE A 18 -10.30 -5.33 -5.12
C ILE A 18 -10.23 -5.67 -3.62
N PRO A 19 -10.91 -6.74 -3.15
CA PRO A 19 -11.01 -7.02 -1.71
C PRO A 19 -9.66 -7.07 -1.00
N GLU A 20 -8.65 -7.70 -1.58
CA GLU A 20 -7.32 -7.82 -0.97
C GLU A 20 -6.65 -6.46 -0.79
N ASN A 21 -6.98 -5.49 -1.65
CA ASN A 21 -6.41 -4.15 -1.58
C ASN A 21 -7.18 -3.23 -0.63
N SER A 22 -8.34 -3.64 -0.16
CA SER A 22 -9.17 -2.80 0.71
C SER A 22 -8.74 -2.85 2.17
N ILE A 23 -7.90 -3.82 2.54
CA ILE A 23 -7.40 -4.01 3.89
C ILE A 23 -5.88 -3.82 3.87
N CYS A 24 -5.37 -3.13 4.89
CA CYS A 24 -3.95 -2.80 5.00
C CYS A 24 -3.06 -4.05 4.83
N ALA A 25 -2.07 -3.95 3.95
CA ALA A 25 -1.14 -5.05 3.69
C ALA A 25 -0.29 -5.38 4.92
N ASP A 26 0.02 -4.37 5.75
CA ASP A 26 0.92 -4.56 6.88
C ASP A 26 0.20 -5.12 8.11
N CYS A 27 -0.79 -4.40 8.62
CA CYS A 27 -1.47 -4.83 9.85
C CYS A 27 -2.64 -5.77 9.60
N GLN A 28 -3.20 -5.77 8.40
CA GLN A 28 -4.34 -6.61 7.98
C GLN A 28 -5.60 -6.40 8.83
N LYS A 29 -5.72 -5.26 9.51
CA LYS A 29 -6.84 -4.97 10.40
C LYS A 29 -7.68 -3.78 9.96
N LYS A 30 -7.05 -2.79 9.31
CA LYS A 30 -7.70 -1.52 9.00
C LYS A 30 -7.87 -1.32 7.50
N VAL A 31 -8.83 -0.48 7.14
CA VAL A 31 -9.09 -0.13 5.73
C VAL A 31 -7.89 0.61 5.16
N ALA A 32 -7.50 0.22 3.95
CA ALA A 32 -6.33 0.78 3.27
C ALA A 32 -6.76 1.90 2.32
N LYS A 33 -6.51 3.15 2.72
CA LYS A 33 -6.77 4.33 1.88
C LYS A 33 -5.49 5.07 1.51
N TRP A 34 -4.35 4.51 1.88
CA TRP A 34 -3.02 5.02 1.57
C TRP A 34 -2.25 3.93 0.83
N ALA A 35 -1.13 4.29 0.28
CA ALA A 35 -0.33 3.33 -0.47
C ALA A 35 1.15 3.68 -0.40
N SER A 36 2.00 2.66 -0.51
CA SER A 36 3.41 2.84 -0.82
C SER A 36 3.57 2.67 -2.31
N SER A 37 3.82 3.76 -3.02
CA SER A 37 3.91 3.74 -4.48
C SER A 37 5.21 3.09 -4.98
N THR A 38 6.20 2.90 -4.11
CA THR A 38 7.43 2.21 -4.45
C THR A 38 7.36 0.71 -4.17
N LEU A 39 6.58 0.30 -3.17
CA LEU A 39 6.44 -1.11 -2.82
C LEU A 39 5.22 -1.76 -3.47
N GLY A 40 4.29 -0.97 -3.95
CA GLY A 40 3.12 -1.47 -4.65
C GLY A 40 2.02 -2.03 -3.74
N VAL A 41 1.93 -1.56 -2.49
CA VAL A 41 0.97 -2.06 -1.51
C VAL A 41 0.04 -0.96 -1.02
N PHE A 42 -1.18 -1.35 -0.65
CA PHE A 42 -2.17 -0.49 -0.04
C PHE A 42 -2.12 -0.67 1.48
N ILE A 43 -2.08 0.43 2.21
CA ILE A 43 -1.87 0.45 3.66
C ILE A 43 -2.84 1.40 4.34
N CYS A 44 -3.04 1.21 5.65
CA CYS A 44 -3.89 2.09 6.43
C CYS A 44 -3.12 3.36 6.84
N ILE A 45 -3.85 4.32 7.39
CA ILE A 45 -3.27 5.60 7.78
C ILE A 45 -2.17 5.43 8.85
N ASP A 46 -2.37 4.52 9.79
CA ASP A 46 -1.38 4.30 10.86
C ASP A 46 -0.10 3.67 10.31
N CYS A 47 -0.23 2.65 9.47
CA CYS A 47 0.93 2.02 8.84
C CYS A 47 1.62 2.97 7.87
N SER A 48 0.88 3.89 7.23
CA SER A 48 1.49 4.89 6.36
C SER A 48 2.46 5.79 7.12
N GLY A 49 2.15 6.10 8.39
CA GLY A 49 3.07 6.85 9.25
C GLY A 49 4.37 6.10 9.48
N ILE A 50 4.29 4.79 9.68
CA ILE A 50 5.48 3.95 9.85
C ILE A 50 6.30 3.95 8.55
N HIS A 51 5.66 3.80 7.40
CA HIS A 51 6.35 3.84 6.11
C HIS A 51 7.05 5.17 5.87
N ARG A 52 6.42 6.28 6.24
CA ARG A 52 7.04 7.59 6.10
C ARG A 52 8.32 7.71 6.91
N SER A 53 8.39 7.06 8.05
CA SER A 53 9.59 7.08 8.89
C SER A 53 10.78 6.34 8.25
N LEU A 54 10.53 5.48 7.26
CA LEU A 54 11.59 4.78 6.54
C LEU A 54 12.30 5.65 5.52
N GLY A 55 11.68 6.76 5.10
CA GLY A 55 12.21 7.64 4.07
C GLY A 55 11.62 7.35 2.69
N THR A 56 11.51 8.39 1.87
CA THR A 56 10.85 8.30 0.56
C THR A 56 11.59 7.40 -0.43
N HIS A 57 12.88 7.17 -0.23
CA HIS A 57 13.66 6.28 -1.10
C HIS A 57 13.33 4.81 -0.85
N ILE A 58 12.78 4.47 0.31
CA ILE A 58 12.36 3.11 0.64
C ILE A 58 10.87 2.95 0.39
N SER A 59 10.06 3.89 0.88
CA SER A 59 8.62 3.84 0.74
C SER A 59 8.06 5.24 0.51
N PHE A 60 7.60 5.49 -0.71
CA PHE A 60 6.99 6.78 -1.06
C PHE A 60 5.48 6.67 -0.85
N VAL A 61 5.01 7.23 0.26
CA VAL A 61 3.61 7.12 0.67
C VAL A 61 2.75 8.14 -0.08
N ARG A 62 1.63 7.68 -0.63
CA ARG A 62 0.66 8.53 -1.33
C ARG A 62 -0.75 8.21 -0.85
N SER A 63 -1.60 9.23 -0.75
CA SER A 63 -3.02 9.01 -0.52
C SER A 63 -3.66 8.49 -1.81
N CYS A 64 -4.47 7.45 -1.70
CA CYS A 64 -5.16 6.88 -2.86
C CYS A 64 -6.27 7.78 -3.40
N THR A 65 -6.72 8.76 -2.61
CA THR A 65 -7.84 9.62 -2.99
C THR A 65 -7.48 11.10 -3.09
N LEU A 66 -6.41 11.54 -2.43
CA LEU A 66 -6.08 12.96 -2.29
C LEU A 66 -4.83 13.38 -3.05
N ASP A 67 -3.87 12.47 -3.23
CA ASP A 67 -2.60 12.79 -3.89
C ASP A 67 -2.67 12.54 -5.39
N SER A 68 -1.76 13.16 -6.13
CA SER A 68 -1.60 12.88 -7.55
C SER A 68 -0.81 11.58 -7.74
N TRP A 69 -1.08 10.88 -8.84
CA TRP A 69 -0.42 9.64 -9.19
C TRP A 69 0.15 9.71 -10.60
N THR A 70 1.34 9.17 -10.79
CA THR A 70 1.89 9.02 -12.14
C THR A 70 1.43 7.71 -12.75
N PRO A 71 1.42 7.59 -14.09
CA PRO A 71 1.10 6.31 -14.73
C PRO A 71 2.02 5.16 -14.30
N GLU A 72 3.29 5.45 -14.06
CA GLU A 72 4.26 4.44 -13.59
C GLU A 72 3.89 3.93 -12.21
N GLN A 73 3.51 4.83 -11.31
CA GLN A 73 3.10 4.45 -9.96
C GLN A 73 1.84 3.59 -9.99
N ALA A 74 0.85 3.98 -10.80
CA ALA A 74 -0.39 3.22 -10.94
C ALA A 74 -0.12 1.82 -11.54
N ARG A 75 0.80 1.73 -12.52
CA ARG A 75 1.17 0.43 -13.10
C ARG A 75 1.80 -0.49 -12.07
N LEU A 76 2.68 0.04 -11.22
CA LEU A 76 3.29 -0.77 -10.17
C LEU A 76 2.25 -1.29 -9.19
N MET A 77 1.32 -0.43 -8.77
CA MET A 77 0.22 -0.84 -7.89
C MET A 77 -0.61 -1.96 -8.51
N ARG A 78 -0.87 -1.89 -9.83
CA ARG A 78 -1.61 -2.92 -10.54
C ARG A 78 -0.83 -4.23 -10.63
N ARG A 79 0.49 -4.15 -10.83
CA ARG A 79 1.33 -5.34 -10.97
C ARG A 79 1.57 -6.05 -9.65
N VAL A 80 1.65 -5.31 -8.57
CA VAL A 80 1.91 -5.89 -7.24
C VAL A 80 0.60 -6.05 -6.48
N GLY A 81 0.13 -5.01 -5.80
CA GLY A 81 -1.07 -5.10 -4.97
C GLY A 81 -0.86 -5.92 -3.71
N ASN A 82 -1.87 -5.93 -2.86
CA ASN A 82 -1.74 -6.58 -1.55
C ASN A 82 -1.71 -8.10 -1.64
N LYS A 83 -2.41 -8.68 -2.61
CA LYS A 83 -2.41 -10.14 -2.75
C LYS A 83 -1.01 -10.67 -3.08
N VAL A 84 -0.37 -10.08 -4.10
CA VAL A 84 0.98 -10.49 -4.52
C VAL A 84 1.99 -10.24 -3.40
N ALA A 85 1.92 -9.07 -2.78
CA ALA A 85 2.84 -8.73 -1.70
C ALA A 85 2.69 -9.67 -0.50
N ASN A 86 1.44 -9.98 -0.12
CA ASN A 86 1.18 -10.87 1.01
C ASN A 86 1.65 -12.29 0.72
N GLU A 87 1.44 -12.79 -0.50
CA GLU A 87 1.94 -14.10 -0.90
C GLU A 87 3.46 -14.17 -0.81
N TYR A 88 4.14 -13.12 -1.26
CA TYR A 88 5.60 -13.06 -1.17
C TYR A 88 6.07 -13.10 0.28
N TRP A 89 5.48 -12.28 1.14
CA TRP A 89 5.89 -12.22 2.54
C TRP A 89 5.58 -13.52 3.29
N GLU A 90 4.41 -14.12 3.03
CA GLU A 90 4.02 -15.39 3.65
C GLU A 90 4.97 -16.52 3.24
N ALA A 91 5.48 -16.50 2.01
CA ALA A 91 6.42 -17.50 1.53
C ALA A 91 7.82 -17.36 2.14
N HIS A 92 8.18 -16.16 2.63
CA HIS A 92 9.53 -15.84 3.10
C HIS A 92 9.63 -15.61 4.61
N LEU A 93 8.49 -15.67 5.33
CA LEU A 93 8.48 -15.51 6.78
C LEU A 93 8.27 -16.86 7.46
N PRO A 94 8.76 -17.03 8.72
CA PRO A 94 8.46 -18.24 9.47
C PRO A 94 6.97 -18.45 9.64
N ILE A 95 6.53 -19.69 9.73
CA ILE A 95 5.11 -20.04 9.85
C ILE A 95 4.48 -19.40 11.08
N ASP A 96 5.22 -19.31 12.17
CA ASP A 96 4.76 -18.74 13.43
C ASP A 96 4.96 -17.22 13.52
N PHE A 97 5.42 -16.58 12.45
CA PHE A 97 5.61 -15.13 12.45
C PHE A 97 4.27 -14.43 12.50
N MET A 98 4.12 -13.50 13.44
CA MET A 98 2.94 -12.66 13.55
C MET A 98 3.22 -11.29 12.95
N ARG A 99 2.30 -10.82 12.09
CA ARG A 99 2.44 -9.49 11.49
C ARG A 99 2.33 -8.41 12.56
N PRO A 100 3.21 -7.40 12.55
CA PRO A 100 3.07 -6.28 13.46
C PRO A 100 1.81 -5.48 13.14
N SER A 101 1.24 -4.86 14.16
CA SER A 101 0.18 -3.88 13.99
C SER A 101 0.66 -2.53 14.49
N PRO A 102 -0.03 -1.42 14.14
CA PRO A 102 0.38 -0.11 14.62
C PRO A 102 0.45 -0.01 16.15
N SER A 103 -0.39 -0.75 16.87
CA SER A 103 -0.37 -0.75 18.32
C SER A 103 0.78 -1.57 18.91
N ASP A 104 1.34 -2.51 18.15
CA ASP A 104 2.37 -3.42 18.62
C ASP A 104 3.78 -2.82 18.56
N ARG A 105 3.97 -1.76 17.78
CA ARG A 105 5.31 -1.21 17.55
C ARG A 105 5.95 -0.61 18.80
N PHE A 106 5.17 -0.34 19.82
CA PHE A 106 5.65 0.20 21.09
C PHE A 106 5.54 -0.81 22.25
N GLY A 107 5.03 -1.99 21.96
CA GLY A 107 4.75 -2.96 23.00
C GLY A 107 5.72 -4.09 23.12
#